data_361b0b49b72a913fdd675b9fcc7fc76f
#
_entry.id   361b0b49b72a913fdd675b9fcc7fc76f
#
_cell.length_a   1.000
_cell.length_b   1.000
_cell.length_c   1.000
_cell.angle_alpha   90.00
_cell.angle_beta   90.00
_cell.angle_gamma   90.00
#
_symmetry.space_group_name_H-M   'P 1'
#
loop_
_entity.id
_entity.type
_entity.pdbx_description
1 polymer ?
#
loop_
_entity_poly.entity_id
_entity_poly.type
_entity_poly.pdbx_seq_one_letter_code
_entity_poly.pdbx_strand_id
1 'polypeptide(L)'
;RGLGDVYKRQDIFFNYAKSAEEKGFKVIIAGAGKAAHLPGMCAAIFPMPVIGIPMHTTSLGGRDSLYSIVQMPSGIPVATVAINGGANAGLLAAKILATSDAALLDRLKAYSQSLKESVQKKDAHLQEVGYKNYNK
;
A
#
# COMPACT_ATOMS: atom_id res chain seq x y z
N ARG A 1 26.73 6.34 -1.45
CA ARG A 1 26.36 5.15 -2.24
C ARG A 1 26.37 5.56 -3.70
N GLY A 2 27.29 5.00 -4.52
CA GLY A 2 27.51 5.43 -5.88
C GLY A 2 26.47 4.89 -6.87
N LEU A 3 26.39 5.50 -8.06
CA LEU A 3 25.53 5.10 -9.17
C LEU A 3 25.62 3.61 -9.54
N GLY A 4 26.75 2.95 -9.27
CA GLY A 4 26.94 1.52 -9.51
C GLY A 4 26.01 0.60 -8.71
N ASP A 5 25.53 1.03 -7.52
CA ASP A 5 24.56 0.24 -6.73
C ASP A 5 23.14 0.26 -7.34
N VAL A 6 22.80 1.33 -8.06
CA VAL A 6 21.50 1.45 -8.74
C VAL A 6 21.46 0.50 -9.93
N TYR A 7 22.49 0.46 -10.75
CA TYR A 7 22.54 -0.42 -11.93
C TYR A 7 22.56 -1.91 -11.56
N LYS A 8 23.31 -2.31 -10.54
CA LYS A 8 23.39 -3.70 -10.10
C LYS A 8 22.05 -4.24 -9.56
N ARG A 9 21.14 -3.36 -9.10
CA ARG A 9 19.83 -3.75 -8.55
C ARG A 9 18.69 -3.73 -9.58
N GLN A 10 18.89 -3.09 -10.73
CA GLN A 10 17.89 -3.05 -11.80
C GLN A 10 17.58 -4.44 -12.33
N ASP A 11 18.60 -5.24 -12.63
CA ASP A 11 18.41 -6.60 -13.14
C ASP A 11 17.66 -7.49 -12.14
N ILE A 12 17.99 -7.38 -10.86
CA ILE A 12 17.28 -8.11 -9.79
C ILE A 12 15.81 -7.70 -9.74
N PHE A 13 15.54 -6.41 -9.80
CA PHE A 13 14.19 -5.87 -9.80
C PHE A 13 13.40 -6.32 -11.04
N PHE A 14 13.96 -6.18 -12.23
CA PHE A 14 13.30 -6.61 -13.46
C PHE A 14 13.02 -8.11 -13.46
N ASN A 15 13.97 -8.94 -13.04
CA ASN A 15 13.80 -10.38 -12.93
C ASN A 15 12.71 -10.73 -11.91
N TYR A 16 12.65 -10.03 -10.77
CA TYR A 16 11.59 -10.19 -9.78
C TYR A 16 10.21 -9.91 -10.38
N ALA A 17 10.02 -8.73 -11.01
CA ALA A 17 8.75 -8.31 -11.56
C ALA A 17 8.28 -9.22 -12.73
N LYS A 18 9.21 -9.62 -13.62
CA LYS A 18 8.92 -10.54 -14.73
C LYS A 18 8.54 -11.95 -14.29
N SER A 19 9.21 -12.46 -13.26
CA SER A 19 8.93 -13.82 -12.73
C SER A 19 7.77 -13.88 -11.73
N ALA A 20 7.19 -12.75 -11.36
CA ALA A 20 6.16 -12.69 -10.32
C ALA A 20 4.87 -13.41 -10.74
N GLU A 21 4.46 -13.30 -12.00
CA GLU A 21 3.28 -13.98 -12.52
C GLU A 21 3.48 -15.50 -12.52
N GLU A 22 4.61 -15.99 -13.04
CA GLU A 22 4.96 -17.42 -13.06
C GLU A 22 5.05 -18.02 -11.66
N LYS A 23 5.46 -17.20 -10.66
CA LYS A 23 5.47 -17.57 -9.24
C LYS A 23 4.11 -17.52 -8.58
N GLY A 24 3.06 -17.18 -9.32
CA GLY A 24 1.69 -17.15 -8.83
C GLY A 24 1.32 -15.90 -8.02
N PHE A 25 2.12 -14.84 -8.09
CA PHE A 25 1.78 -13.56 -7.44
C PHE A 25 0.53 -12.96 -8.10
N LYS A 26 -0.39 -12.49 -7.28
CA LYS A 26 -1.64 -11.88 -7.73
C LYS A 26 -1.66 -10.36 -7.56
N VAL A 27 -0.81 -9.84 -6.67
CA VAL A 27 -0.68 -8.42 -6.36
C VAL A 27 0.77 -8.13 -5.97
N ILE A 28 1.31 -6.99 -6.39
CA ILE A 28 2.58 -6.45 -5.88
C ILE A 28 2.29 -5.19 -5.10
N ILE A 29 2.85 -5.06 -3.89
CA ILE A 29 2.88 -3.82 -3.12
C ILE A 29 4.28 -3.24 -3.22
N ALA A 30 4.40 -2.00 -3.69
CA ALA A 30 5.68 -1.33 -3.88
C ALA A 30 5.69 0.04 -3.20
N GLY A 31 6.65 0.25 -2.29
CA GLY A 31 6.88 1.54 -1.62
C GLY A 31 8.07 2.26 -2.21
N ALA A 32 7.93 3.56 -2.49
CA ALA A 32 9.01 4.38 -3.00
C ALA A 32 8.91 5.84 -2.54
N GLY A 33 10.06 6.50 -2.40
CA GLY A 33 10.17 7.89 -1.99
C GLY A 33 10.77 8.79 -3.08
N LYS A 34 10.65 10.09 -2.92
CA LYS A 34 11.13 11.12 -3.86
C LYS A 34 10.49 10.97 -5.24
N ALA A 35 11.30 10.90 -6.31
CA ALA A 35 10.85 10.54 -7.65
C ALA A 35 10.53 9.03 -7.70
N ALA A 36 9.41 8.65 -7.14
CA ALA A 36 9.03 7.30 -6.75
C ALA A 36 8.65 6.43 -7.97
N HIS A 37 9.64 5.95 -8.72
CA HIS A 37 9.46 5.18 -9.97
C HIS A 37 9.09 3.71 -9.76
N LEU A 38 9.46 3.11 -8.61
CA LEU A 38 9.37 1.67 -8.41
C LEU A 38 7.97 1.08 -8.66
N PRO A 39 6.87 1.65 -8.13
CA PRO A 39 5.53 1.12 -8.38
C PRO A 39 5.13 1.17 -9.87
N GLY A 40 5.44 2.27 -10.55
CA GLY A 40 5.17 2.43 -11.97
C GLY A 40 5.96 1.44 -12.84
N MET A 41 7.24 1.19 -12.51
CA MET A 41 8.06 0.18 -13.19
C MET A 41 7.51 -1.23 -12.96
N CYS A 42 7.04 -1.55 -11.73
CA CYS A 42 6.34 -2.81 -11.48
C CYS A 42 5.10 -2.94 -12.36
N ALA A 43 4.26 -1.91 -12.43
CA ALA A 43 3.02 -1.93 -13.18
C ALA A 43 3.23 -2.03 -14.70
N ALA A 44 4.37 -1.53 -15.21
CA ALA A 44 4.73 -1.67 -16.63
C ALA A 44 5.18 -3.08 -17.01
N ILE A 45 5.58 -3.91 -16.05
CA ILE A 45 6.15 -5.24 -16.29
C ILE A 45 5.20 -6.35 -15.83
N PHE A 46 4.58 -6.17 -14.70
CA PHE A 46 3.71 -7.16 -14.05
C PHE A 46 2.25 -6.93 -14.47
N PRO A 47 1.58 -7.91 -15.11
CA PRO A 47 0.25 -7.72 -15.69
C PRO A 47 -0.89 -7.70 -14.68
N MET A 48 -0.60 -8.02 -13.41
CA MET A 48 -1.57 -8.05 -12.32
C MET A 48 -1.53 -6.74 -11.51
N PRO A 49 -2.48 -6.51 -10.58
CA PRO A 49 -2.55 -5.26 -9.82
C PRO A 49 -1.26 -4.90 -9.07
N VAL A 50 -0.86 -3.64 -9.18
CA VAL A 50 0.23 -3.04 -8.40
C VAL A 50 -0.33 -1.96 -7.48
N ILE A 51 0.04 -2.02 -6.20
CA ILE A 51 -0.33 -1.03 -5.19
C ILE A 51 0.92 -0.23 -4.83
N GLY A 52 0.84 1.08 -5.02
CA GLY A 52 1.92 2.01 -4.70
C GLY A 52 1.75 2.66 -3.33
N ILE A 53 2.81 2.65 -2.53
CA ILE A 53 2.87 3.37 -1.26
C ILE A 53 3.83 4.55 -1.42
N PRO A 54 3.33 5.79 -1.46
CA PRO A 54 4.20 6.96 -1.38
C PRO A 54 4.90 6.99 -0.03
N MET A 55 6.23 7.04 -0.03
CA MET A 55 6.98 7.12 1.22
C MET A 55 7.20 8.57 1.61
N HIS A 56 7.09 8.85 2.92
CA HIS A 56 7.42 10.16 3.47
C HIS A 56 8.88 10.53 3.14
N THR A 57 9.09 11.79 2.75
CA THR A 57 10.42 12.36 2.48
C THR A 57 10.67 13.57 3.35
N THR A 58 11.91 13.79 3.72
CA THR A 58 12.31 14.95 4.55
C THR A 58 12.19 16.27 3.81
N SER A 59 12.24 16.26 2.47
CA SER A 59 12.20 17.45 1.62
C SER A 59 10.78 18.01 1.45
N LEU A 60 9.81 17.15 1.09
CA LEU A 60 8.44 17.55 0.73
C LEU A 60 7.35 16.76 1.47
N GLY A 61 7.70 16.06 2.56
CA GLY A 61 6.75 15.31 3.38
C GLY A 61 6.08 14.14 2.64
N GLY A 62 6.64 13.71 1.51
CA GLY A 62 6.09 12.65 0.67
C GLY A 62 5.16 13.10 -0.45
N ARG A 63 4.93 14.41 -0.63
CA ARG A 63 4.12 14.93 -1.76
C ARG A 63 4.76 14.63 -3.10
N ASP A 64 6.08 14.74 -3.19
CA ASP A 64 6.89 14.33 -4.34
C ASP A 64 6.68 12.85 -4.68
N SER A 65 6.70 11.98 -3.68
CA SER A 65 6.43 10.55 -3.84
C SER A 65 4.99 10.28 -4.29
N LEU A 66 4.01 10.96 -3.68
CA LEU A 66 2.60 10.81 -4.02
C LEU A 66 2.33 11.20 -5.49
N TYR A 67 2.80 12.37 -5.92
CA TYR A 67 2.58 12.80 -7.30
C TYR A 67 3.30 11.89 -8.31
N SER A 68 4.48 11.40 -7.98
CA SER A 68 5.22 10.47 -8.85
C SER A 68 4.52 9.13 -9.04
N ILE A 69 3.80 8.65 -8.02
CA ILE A 69 3.12 7.35 -8.05
C ILE A 69 1.70 7.46 -8.64
N VAL A 70 0.96 8.52 -8.31
CA VAL A 70 -0.45 8.62 -8.72
C VAL A 70 -0.62 9.08 -10.16
N GLN A 71 0.34 9.85 -10.70
CA GLN A 71 0.30 10.42 -12.05
C GLN A 71 0.89 9.45 -13.09
N MET A 72 0.25 8.30 -13.25
CA MET A 72 0.69 7.29 -14.21
C MET A 72 0.12 7.56 -15.62
N PRO A 73 0.87 7.23 -16.69
CA PRO A 73 0.37 7.33 -18.05
C PRO A 73 -0.77 6.35 -18.32
N SER A 74 -1.58 6.66 -19.32
CA SER A 74 -2.69 5.77 -19.74
C SER A 74 -2.16 4.38 -20.09
N GLY A 75 -2.83 3.35 -19.61
CA GLY A 75 -2.50 1.94 -19.84
C GLY A 75 -1.61 1.31 -18.77
N ILE A 76 -1.04 2.09 -17.82
CA ILE A 76 -0.19 1.57 -16.74
C ILE A 76 -0.72 2.07 -15.38
N PRO A 77 -1.84 1.52 -14.88
CA PRO A 77 -2.43 1.97 -13.62
C PRO A 77 -1.64 1.49 -12.40
N VAL A 78 -1.55 2.34 -11.38
CA VAL A 78 -1.06 1.99 -10.05
C VAL A 78 -2.11 2.40 -9.02
N ALA A 79 -2.60 1.45 -8.22
CA ALA A 79 -3.51 1.74 -7.11
C ALA A 79 -2.73 2.41 -5.98
N THR A 80 -2.90 3.71 -5.80
CA THR A 80 -2.09 4.48 -4.85
C THR A 80 -2.83 4.66 -3.52
N VAL A 81 -2.17 4.35 -2.41
CA VAL A 81 -2.65 4.58 -1.05
C VAL A 81 -2.04 5.86 -0.44
N ALA A 82 -2.43 6.21 0.77
CA ALA A 82 -1.89 7.38 1.46
C ALA A 82 -0.37 7.30 1.69
N ILE A 83 0.28 8.44 1.92
CA ILE A 83 1.70 8.51 2.31
C ILE A 83 1.90 7.66 3.57
N ASN A 84 2.89 6.77 3.53
CA ASN A 84 3.18 5.75 4.56
C ASN A 84 2.01 4.78 4.83
N GLY A 85 1.04 4.67 3.93
CA GLY A 85 -0.19 3.88 4.09
C GLY A 85 -0.02 2.37 3.93
N GLY A 86 1.03 1.76 4.49
CA GLY A 86 1.33 0.34 4.34
C GLY A 86 0.21 -0.59 4.80
N ALA A 87 -0.47 -0.27 5.91
CA ALA A 87 -1.61 -1.06 6.38
C ALA A 87 -2.77 -1.08 5.37
N ASN A 88 -3.09 0.08 4.78
CA ASN A 88 -4.11 0.18 3.74
C ASN A 88 -3.70 -0.51 2.44
N ALA A 89 -2.41 -0.52 2.10
CA ALA A 89 -1.92 -1.29 0.96
C ALA A 89 -2.13 -2.80 1.16
N GLY A 90 -1.82 -3.31 2.35
CA GLY A 90 -2.10 -4.70 2.71
C GLY A 90 -3.58 -5.05 2.68
N LEU A 91 -4.44 -4.19 3.22
CA LEU A 91 -5.89 -4.36 3.18
C LEU A 91 -6.44 -4.31 1.76
N LEU A 92 -5.93 -3.41 0.91
CA LEU A 92 -6.34 -3.34 -0.49
C LEU A 92 -5.93 -4.60 -1.25
N ALA A 93 -4.70 -5.10 -1.05
CA ALA A 93 -4.26 -6.38 -1.62
C ALA A 93 -5.16 -7.53 -1.16
N ALA A 94 -5.47 -7.61 0.13
CA ALA A 94 -6.37 -8.62 0.66
C ALA A 94 -7.78 -8.52 0.05
N LYS A 95 -8.32 -7.32 -0.16
CA LYS A 95 -9.60 -7.10 -0.84
C LYS A 95 -9.58 -7.56 -2.30
N ILE A 96 -8.50 -7.29 -3.02
CA ILE A 96 -8.33 -7.77 -4.40
C ILE A 96 -8.34 -9.30 -4.43
N LEU A 97 -7.61 -9.96 -3.54
CA LEU A 97 -7.58 -11.42 -3.45
C LEU A 97 -8.93 -12.01 -3.02
N ALA A 98 -9.65 -11.33 -2.13
CA ALA A 98 -10.94 -11.76 -1.62
C ALA A 98 -12.06 -11.78 -2.67
N THR A 99 -11.87 -11.20 -3.85
CA THR A 99 -12.81 -11.30 -4.97
C THR A 99 -12.99 -12.73 -5.47
N SER A 100 -12.00 -13.59 -5.20
CA SER A 100 -12.02 -15.02 -5.54
C SER A 100 -11.76 -15.95 -4.35
N ASP A 101 -11.76 -15.41 -3.11
CA ASP A 101 -11.54 -16.16 -1.87
C ASP A 101 -12.58 -15.74 -0.81
N ALA A 102 -13.64 -16.56 -0.68
CA ALA A 102 -14.73 -16.31 0.27
C ALA A 102 -14.26 -16.32 1.73
N ALA A 103 -13.34 -17.20 2.08
CA ALA A 103 -12.80 -17.26 3.45
C ALA A 103 -12.00 -16.00 3.81
N LEU A 104 -11.25 -15.46 2.86
CA LEU A 104 -10.56 -14.18 3.04
C LEU A 104 -11.55 -13.02 3.13
N LEU A 105 -12.63 -13.03 2.33
CA LEU A 105 -13.69 -12.03 2.42
C LEU A 105 -14.34 -11.99 3.81
N ASP A 106 -14.63 -13.15 4.39
CA ASP A 106 -15.23 -13.22 5.72
C ASP A 106 -14.27 -12.71 6.82
N ARG A 107 -12.98 -12.98 6.69
CA ARG A 107 -11.95 -12.37 7.57
C ARG A 107 -11.90 -10.85 7.45
N LEU A 108 -12.04 -10.29 6.25
CA LEU A 108 -12.09 -8.84 6.03
C LEU A 108 -13.35 -8.21 6.64
N LYS A 109 -14.50 -8.89 6.55
CA LYS A 109 -15.73 -8.43 7.22
C LYS A 109 -15.56 -8.43 8.74
N ALA A 110 -14.99 -9.50 9.31
CA ALA A 110 -14.71 -9.59 10.75
C ALA A 110 -13.74 -8.49 11.20
N TYR A 111 -12.70 -8.21 10.41
CA TYR A 111 -11.78 -7.09 10.68
C TYR A 111 -12.50 -5.73 10.67
N SER A 112 -13.36 -5.48 9.69
CA SER A 112 -14.17 -4.26 9.62
C SER A 112 -15.10 -4.11 10.83
N GLN A 113 -15.72 -5.21 11.27
CA GLN A 113 -16.55 -5.22 12.46
C GLN A 113 -15.73 -4.91 13.74
N SER A 114 -14.53 -5.47 13.88
CA SER A 114 -13.66 -5.19 15.02
C SER A 114 -13.24 -3.71 15.11
N LEU A 115 -13.02 -3.06 13.97
CA LEU A 115 -12.76 -1.61 13.94
C LEU A 115 -13.95 -0.81 14.47
N LYS A 116 -15.17 -1.15 14.03
CA LYS A 116 -16.41 -0.52 14.51
C LYS A 116 -16.56 -0.68 16.03
N GLU A 117 -16.37 -1.89 16.54
CA GLU A 117 -16.43 -2.17 17.98
C GLU A 117 -15.37 -1.40 18.78
N SER A 118 -14.15 -1.25 18.21
CA SER A 118 -13.09 -0.45 18.83
C SER A 118 -13.50 1.02 18.97
N VAL A 119 -14.14 1.59 17.96
CA VAL A 119 -14.64 2.98 18.01
C VAL A 119 -15.78 3.11 19.03
N GLN A 120 -16.73 2.17 19.04
CA GLN A 120 -17.84 2.17 20.00
C GLN A 120 -17.35 2.06 21.45
N LYS A 121 -16.33 1.23 21.73
CA LYS A 121 -15.72 1.15 23.06
C LYS A 121 -15.06 2.47 23.48
N LYS A 122 -14.38 3.14 22.56
CA LYS A 122 -13.78 4.45 22.84
C LYS A 122 -14.83 5.52 23.11
N ASP A 123 -15.93 5.51 22.34
CA ASP A 123 -17.04 6.43 22.55
C ASP A 123 -17.71 6.18 23.93
N ALA A 124 -18.01 4.93 24.26
CA ALA A 124 -18.57 4.57 25.56
C ALA A 124 -17.67 5.03 26.72
N HIS A 125 -16.36 4.81 26.60
CA HIS A 125 -15.41 5.28 27.59
C HIS A 125 -15.37 6.81 27.68
N LEU A 126 -15.41 7.52 26.56
CA LEU A 126 -15.49 8.98 26.54
C LEU A 126 -16.75 9.50 27.25
N GLN A 127 -17.91 8.86 27.03
CA GLN A 127 -19.16 9.21 27.68
C GLN A 127 -19.09 8.98 29.20
N GLU A 128 -18.43 7.90 29.64
CA GLU A 128 -18.27 7.56 31.05
C GLU A 128 -17.36 8.53 31.79
N VAL A 129 -16.16 8.81 31.26
CA VAL A 129 -15.15 9.61 31.96
C VAL A 129 -15.20 11.11 31.64
N GLY A 130 -15.86 11.48 30.55
CA GLY A 130 -15.92 12.85 30.00
C GLY A 130 -14.63 13.29 29.36
N TYR A 131 -14.72 14.29 28.47
CA TYR A 131 -13.59 14.73 27.62
C TYR A 131 -12.37 15.23 28.41
N LYS A 132 -12.57 15.77 29.63
CA LYS A 132 -11.48 16.26 30.49
C LYS A 132 -10.59 15.15 31.06
N ASN A 133 -11.09 13.93 31.14
CA ASN A 133 -10.41 12.79 31.75
C ASN A 133 -10.04 11.69 30.76
N TYR A 134 -10.44 11.80 29.51
CA TYR A 134 -10.30 10.76 28.49
C TYR A 134 -8.84 10.35 28.20
N ASN A 135 -7.89 11.27 28.34
CA ASN A 135 -6.45 11.03 28.08
C ASN A 135 -5.62 11.01 29.39
N LYS A 136 -6.21 10.86 30.54
CA LYS A 136 -5.51 10.64 31.81
C LYS A 136 -5.46 9.16 32.10
#